data_1125323a2b71ad3bac7e66718b52983a
#
_entry.id   1125323a2b71ad3bac7e66718b52983a
#
_cell.length_a   1.000
_cell.length_b   1.000
_cell.length_c   1.000
_cell.angle_alpha   90.00
_cell.angle_beta   90.00
_cell.angle_gamma   90.00
#
_symmetry.space_group_name_H-M   'P 1'
#
loop_
_entity.id
_entity.type
_entity.pdbx_description
1 polymer ?
#
loop_
_entity_poly.entity_id
_entity_poly.type
_entity_poly.pdbx_seq_one_letter_code
_entity_poly.pdbx_strand_id
1 'polypeptide(L)'
;MPRPGRDVPAQPSVADAADIGARPPAPADDPTLFDLDLDGLALRWARSIESAPIGAEAMRGADRRAQALGVPGSRLMEHAGCAVAAAVRALAIETERWNRGPVLFLCGPGNNGGDGFVAARHLVRHGGRAVVVLVATEGRPTGIDAARNWDRLEAENGVERIHTAVARDVAILSQSVEKAAVVVDALLGTGVQGVLREPIKAAVELVERARRAGIPIVSVDGPTAVDLTSGDLSDPVVRAHLTVTFHRPKTGLLARRGAAVAGRVLVAPIGIPPEADRG
;
A
#
# COMPACT_ATOMS: atom_id res chain seq x y z
N MET A 1 22.06 41.05 -30.54
CA MET A 1 20.83 40.65 -29.88
C MET A 1 21.16 39.60 -28.84
N PRO A 2 20.96 39.86 -27.54
CA PRO A 2 21.20 38.86 -26.47
C PRO A 2 20.04 37.89 -26.40
N ARG A 3 20.34 36.59 -26.13
CA ARG A 3 19.38 35.52 -25.93
C ARG A 3 18.67 35.69 -24.57
N PRO A 4 17.37 35.38 -24.45
CA PRO A 4 16.65 35.42 -23.15
C PRO A 4 17.15 34.32 -22.24
N GLY A 5 17.39 34.69 -20.98
CA GLY A 5 17.80 33.79 -19.91
C GLY A 5 16.70 32.72 -19.60
N ARG A 6 17.15 31.51 -19.31
CA ARG A 6 16.31 30.47 -18.76
C ARG A 6 16.00 30.84 -17.30
N ASP A 7 14.73 31.05 -16.99
CA ASP A 7 14.25 31.09 -15.60
C ASP A 7 14.51 29.74 -14.93
N VAL A 8 15.42 29.73 -13.98
CA VAL A 8 15.62 28.61 -13.05
C VAL A 8 14.52 28.74 -12.01
N PRO A 9 13.68 27.72 -11.78
CA PRO A 9 12.70 27.78 -10.71
C PRO A 9 13.42 27.94 -9.36
N ALA A 10 12.95 28.90 -8.56
CA ALA A 10 13.47 29.20 -7.24
C ALA A 10 13.40 27.95 -6.35
N GLN A 11 14.52 27.61 -5.72
CA GLN A 11 14.55 26.61 -4.66
C GLN A 11 13.63 27.07 -3.51
N PRO A 12 12.82 26.16 -2.91
CA PRO A 12 12.00 26.51 -1.75
C PRO A 12 12.90 27.02 -0.62
N SER A 13 12.51 28.14 -0.04
CA SER A 13 13.27 28.79 1.02
C SER A 13 13.24 27.96 2.30
N VAL A 14 14.33 28.00 3.06
CA VAL A 14 14.51 27.37 4.37
C VAL A 14 13.52 27.92 5.44
N ALA A 15 12.61 28.82 5.06
CA ALA A 15 11.60 29.43 5.94
C ALA A 15 10.38 28.51 6.22
N ASP A 16 10.18 27.42 5.47
CA ASP A 16 9.09 26.46 5.74
C ASP A 16 9.45 25.38 6.77
N ALA A 17 10.64 25.46 7.39
CA ALA A 17 11.09 24.53 8.43
C ALA A 17 10.57 24.88 9.85
N ALA A 18 9.65 25.82 10.00
CA ALA A 18 9.27 26.36 11.30
C ALA A 18 8.00 25.80 11.94
N ASP A 19 7.42 24.67 11.45
CA ASP A 19 6.35 23.96 12.16
C ASP A 19 6.73 22.53 12.55
N ILE A 20 7.87 22.39 13.24
CA ILE A 20 8.34 21.09 13.78
C ILE A 20 7.44 20.59 14.94
N GLY A 21 6.43 21.35 15.34
CA GLY A 21 5.54 21.04 16.46
C GLY A 21 4.22 20.32 16.09
N ALA A 22 3.65 20.58 14.94
CA ALA A 22 2.38 19.99 14.54
C ALA A 22 2.55 18.58 13.97
N ARG A 23 1.66 17.65 14.38
CA ARG A 23 1.60 16.31 13.76
C ARG A 23 1.14 16.49 12.32
N PRO A 24 1.84 15.89 11.32
CA PRO A 24 1.40 16.00 9.94
C PRO A 24 -0.03 15.46 9.79
N PRO A 25 -0.84 16.02 8.86
CA PRO A 25 -2.18 15.53 8.60
C PRO A 25 -2.13 14.05 8.20
N ALA A 26 -3.19 13.33 8.56
CA ALA A 26 -3.29 11.93 8.12
C ALA A 26 -3.48 11.89 6.59
N PRO A 27 -3.02 10.82 5.89
CA PRO A 27 -2.90 10.81 4.44
C PRO A 27 -4.13 11.28 3.64
N ALA A 28 -5.33 10.86 4.04
CA ALA A 28 -6.56 11.26 3.33
C ALA A 28 -6.97 12.73 3.61
N ASP A 29 -6.33 13.39 4.55
CA ASP A 29 -6.56 14.80 4.90
C ASP A 29 -5.42 15.71 4.44
N ASP A 30 -4.40 15.15 3.79
CA ASP A 30 -3.25 15.89 3.26
C ASP A 30 -3.46 16.22 1.78
N PRO A 31 -3.81 17.47 1.43
CA PRO A 31 -4.09 17.85 0.04
C PRO A 31 -2.83 17.82 -0.85
N THR A 32 -1.63 17.84 -0.24
CA THR A 32 -0.35 17.88 -0.97
C THR A 32 0.29 16.51 -1.11
N LEU A 33 -0.31 15.46 -0.57
CA LEU A 33 0.30 14.14 -0.48
C LEU A 33 0.71 13.56 -1.85
N PHE A 34 -0.12 13.80 -2.86
CA PHE A 34 0.12 13.30 -4.22
C PHE A 34 1.13 14.12 -5.02
N ASP A 35 1.60 15.24 -4.51
CA ASP A 35 2.66 16.05 -5.13
C ASP A 35 4.06 15.60 -4.70
N LEU A 36 4.15 14.74 -3.67
CA LEU A 36 5.40 14.26 -3.10
C LEU A 36 5.95 13.07 -3.91
N ASP A 37 7.29 13.03 -4.03
CA ASP A 37 8.04 11.84 -4.42
C ASP A 37 8.26 10.90 -3.22
N LEU A 38 8.96 9.78 -3.42
CA LEU A 38 9.18 8.81 -2.35
C LEU A 38 10.01 9.38 -1.19
N ASP A 39 10.93 10.29 -1.44
CA ASP A 39 11.73 10.93 -0.38
C ASP A 39 10.91 11.95 0.39
N GLY A 40 10.07 12.71 -0.32
CA GLY A 40 9.09 13.61 0.29
C GLY A 40 8.09 12.87 1.17
N LEU A 41 7.58 11.72 0.74
CA LEU A 41 6.71 10.86 1.55
C LEU A 41 7.43 10.31 2.79
N ALA A 42 8.68 9.86 2.64
CA ALA A 42 9.49 9.38 3.76
C ALA A 42 9.72 10.50 4.80
N LEU A 43 10.03 11.71 4.34
CA LEU A 43 10.19 12.87 5.22
C LEU A 43 8.88 13.26 5.89
N ARG A 44 7.77 13.28 5.15
CA ARG A 44 6.43 13.59 5.67
C ARG A 44 6.01 12.64 6.80
N TRP A 45 6.41 11.37 6.71
CA TRP A 45 6.06 10.33 7.69
C TRP A 45 7.22 9.94 8.62
N ALA A 46 8.28 10.73 8.70
CA ALA A 46 9.50 10.44 9.48
C ALA A 46 9.20 10.05 10.94
N ARG A 47 8.26 10.76 11.60
CA ARG A 47 7.86 10.43 12.99
C ARG A 47 7.28 9.03 13.16
N SER A 48 6.59 8.51 12.15
CA SER A 48 6.01 7.16 12.22
C SER A 48 7.08 6.08 12.13
N ILE A 49 8.10 6.27 11.29
CA ILE A 49 9.20 5.30 11.16
C ILE A 49 10.15 5.32 12.38
N GLU A 50 10.27 6.46 13.04
CA GLU A 50 11.06 6.60 14.29
C GLU A 50 10.36 6.02 15.51
N SER A 51 9.07 5.70 15.42
CA SER A 51 8.31 5.08 16.50
C SER A 51 8.82 3.68 16.81
N ALA A 52 8.71 3.24 18.06
CA ALA A 52 9.09 1.89 18.46
C ALA A 52 8.33 0.85 17.62
N PRO A 53 9.01 -0.22 17.13
CA PRO A 53 8.36 -1.24 16.32
C PRO A 53 7.22 -1.95 17.05
N ILE A 54 6.23 -2.43 16.29
CA ILE A 54 5.03 -3.09 16.82
C ILE A 54 4.81 -4.45 16.14
N GLY A 55 4.41 -5.46 16.92
CA GLY A 55 3.99 -6.75 16.38
C GLY A 55 2.54 -6.74 15.88
N ALA A 56 2.17 -7.75 15.11
CA ALA A 56 0.86 -7.85 14.48
C ALA A 56 -0.32 -7.81 15.47
N GLU A 57 -0.19 -8.47 16.63
CA GLU A 57 -1.26 -8.50 17.64
C GLU A 57 -1.43 -7.14 18.32
N ALA A 58 -0.32 -6.51 18.72
CA ALA A 58 -0.33 -5.17 19.32
C ALA A 58 -0.90 -4.13 18.34
N MET A 59 -0.59 -4.25 17.03
CA MET A 59 -1.18 -3.40 15.99
C MET A 59 -2.70 -3.57 15.90
N ARG A 60 -3.19 -4.83 15.86
CA ARG A 60 -4.65 -5.09 15.91
C ARG A 60 -5.29 -4.58 17.20
N GLY A 61 -4.54 -4.60 18.32
CA GLY A 61 -4.97 -4.01 19.60
C GLY A 61 -5.13 -2.49 19.51
N ALA A 62 -4.17 -1.79 18.90
CA ALA A 62 -4.22 -0.35 18.70
C ALA A 62 -5.41 0.05 17.79
N ASP A 63 -5.64 -0.70 16.72
CA ASP A 63 -6.77 -0.50 15.81
C ASP A 63 -8.12 -0.65 16.54
N ARG A 64 -8.32 -1.73 17.31
CA ARG A 64 -9.55 -1.91 18.11
C ARG A 64 -9.75 -0.80 19.15
N ARG A 65 -8.68 -0.34 19.81
CA ARG A 65 -8.77 0.75 20.77
C ARG A 65 -9.10 2.08 20.10
N ALA A 66 -8.52 2.36 18.91
CA ALA A 66 -8.87 3.54 18.14
C ALA A 66 -10.36 3.55 17.78
N GLN A 67 -10.91 2.40 17.36
CA GLN A 67 -12.33 2.26 17.07
C GLN A 67 -13.20 2.46 18.32
N ALA A 68 -12.79 1.93 19.47
CA ALA A 68 -13.47 2.15 20.74
C ALA A 68 -13.45 3.61 21.21
N LEU A 69 -12.44 4.37 20.79
CA LEU A 69 -12.33 5.84 21.01
C LEU A 69 -13.09 6.66 19.96
N GLY A 70 -13.84 6.02 19.06
CA GLY A 70 -14.70 6.70 18.09
C GLY A 70 -14.04 6.96 16.72
N VAL A 71 -12.85 6.42 16.43
CA VAL A 71 -12.25 6.49 15.09
C VAL A 71 -12.78 5.31 14.26
N PRO A 72 -13.63 5.53 13.23
CA PRO A 72 -14.18 4.43 12.46
C PRO A 72 -13.10 3.63 11.72
N GLY A 73 -13.21 2.29 11.66
CA GLY A 73 -12.31 1.44 10.86
C GLY A 73 -12.23 1.87 9.39
N SER A 74 -13.36 2.31 8.83
CA SER A 74 -13.43 2.88 7.48
C SER A 74 -12.56 4.13 7.30
N ARG A 75 -12.35 4.92 8.35
CA ARG A 75 -11.46 6.10 8.31
C ARG A 75 -9.99 5.69 8.33
N LEU A 76 -9.65 4.72 9.18
CA LEU A 76 -8.28 4.16 9.22
C LEU A 76 -7.92 3.55 7.86
N MET A 77 -8.82 2.77 7.27
CA MET A 77 -8.68 2.18 5.93
C MET A 77 -8.56 3.26 4.83
N GLU A 78 -9.31 4.36 4.94
CA GLU A 78 -9.23 5.48 4.00
C GLU A 78 -7.83 6.13 4.01
N HIS A 79 -7.26 6.35 5.20
CA HIS A 79 -5.89 6.87 5.34
C HIS A 79 -4.86 5.88 4.83
N ALA A 80 -4.99 4.59 5.15
CA ALA A 80 -4.09 3.54 4.68
C ALA A 80 -4.04 3.47 3.15
N GLY A 81 -5.20 3.35 2.52
CA GLY A 81 -5.29 3.28 1.06
C GLY A 81 -4.82 4.56 0.36
N CYS A 82 -5.11 5.74 0.91
CA CYS A 82 -4.62 7.01 0.39
C CYS A 82 -3.08 7.06 0.40
N ALA A 83 -2.44 6.64 1.50
CA ALA A 83 -0.98 6.55 1.60
C ALA A 83 -0.38 5.58 0.56
N VAL A 84 -0.99 4.41 0.39
CA VAL A 84 -0.57 3.44 -0.62
C VAL A 84 -0.68 4.04 -2.03
N ALA A 85 -1.78 4.71 -2.35
CA ALA A 85 -1.98 5.32 -3.66
C ALA A 85 -0.92 6.38 -3.98
N ALA A 86 -0.59 7.25 -3.02
CA ALA A 86 0.45 8.26 -3.17
C ALA A 86 1.82 7.60 -3.41
N ALA A 87 2.18 6.59 -2.63
CA ALA A 87 3.44 5.88 -2.78
C ALA A 87 3.54 5.10 -4.10
N VAL A 88 2.45 4.47 -4.55
CA VAL A 88 2.37 3.79 -5.86
C VAL A 88 2.57 4.79 -6.99
N ARG A 89 1.91 5.96 -6.93
CA ARG A 89 2.08 7.01 -7.92
C ARG A 89 3.51 7.54 -7.96
N ALA A 90 4.09 7.84 -6.80
CA ALA A 90 5.47 8.31 -6.68
C ALA A 90 6.46 7.29 -7.29
N LEU A 91 6.34 6.00 -6.94
CA LEU A 91 7.18 4.93 -7.51
C LEU A 91 6.99 4.79 -9.03
N ALA A 92 5.76 4.87 -9.53
CA ALA A 92 5.47 4.76 -10.95
C ALA A 92 6.08 5.93 -11.74
N ILE A 93 6.11 7.13 -11.16
CA ILE A 93 6.77 8.31 -11.75
C ILE A 93 8.29 8.14 -11.71
N GLU A 94 8.87 7.80 -10.56
CA GLU A 94 10.32 7.61 -10.38
C GLU A 94 10.88 6.54 -11.32
N THR A 95 10.11 5.48 -11.59
CA THR A 95 10.49 4.41 -12.52
C THR A 95 10.06 4.66 -13.97
N GLU A 96 9.57 5.85 -14.29
CA GLU A 96 9.07 6.27 -15.61
C GLU A 96 7.96 5.36 -16.17
N ARG A 97 7.16 4.74 -15.29
CA ARG A 97 6.11 3.78 -15.66
C ARG A 97 4.68 4.31 -15.56
N TRP A 98 4.49 5.51 -14.99
CA TRP A 98 3.17 6.08 -14.71
C TRP A 98 2.19 6.02 -15.91
N ASN A 99 2.70 6.26 -17.13
CA ASN A 99 1.89 6.26 -18.35
C ASN A 99 2.02 4.98 -19.19
N ARG A 100 2.76 3.96 -18.74
CA ARG A 100 3.03 2.75 -19.54
C ARG A 100 1.90 1.74 -19.50
N GLY A 101 1.05 1.76 -18.47
CA GLY A 101 -0.04 0.81 -18.31
C GLY A 101 -0.89 1.10 -17.08
N PRO A 102 -1.90 0.28 -16.78
CA PRO A 102 -2.63 0.35 -15.53
C PRO A 102 -1.76 -0.15 -14.37
N VAL A 103 -2.10 0.27 -13.15
CA VAL A 103 -1.61 -0.36 -11.92
C VAL A 103 -2.47 -1.59 -11.64
N LEU A 104 -1.83 -2.73 -11.44
CA LEU A 104 -2.50 -3.99 -11.11
C LEU A 104 -2.52 -4.18 -9.59
N PHE A 105 -3.70 -4.14 -8.99
CA PHE A 105 -3.93 -4.42 -7.58
C PHE A 105 -4.38 -5.87 -7.41
N LEU A 106 -3.61 -6.69 -6.70
CA LEU A 106 -3.99 -8.03 -6.30
C LEU A 106 -4.44 -7.97 -4.83
N CYS A 107 -5.73 -8.07 -4.61
CA CYS A 107 -6.37 -7.81 -3.32
C CYS A 107 -6.98 -9.09 -2.73
N GLY A 108 -6.64 -9.39 -1.48
CA GLY A 108 -7.30 -10.46 -0.74
C GLY A 108 -8.68 -10.07 -0.22
N PRO A 109 -9.42 -11.01 0.42
CA PRO A 109 -10.78 -10.77 0.90
C PRO A 109 -10.87 -9.96 2.20
N GLY A 110 -9.74 -9.74 2.89
CA GLY A 110 -9.67 -9.06 4.19
C GLY A 110 -9.42 -7.56 4.11
N ASN A 111 -9.04 -6.97 5.26
CA ASN A 111 -8.77 -5.52 5.37
C ASN A 111 -7.61 -5.07 4.49
N ASN A 112 -6.56 -5.89 4.33
CA ASN A 112 -5.44 -5.56 3.44
C ASN A 112 -5.90 -5.34 1.99
N GLY A 113 -6.81 -6.21 1.50
CA GLY A 113 -7.48 -5.99 0.22
C GLY A 113 -8.34 -4.73 0.23
N GLY A 114 -9.01 -4.44 1.36
CA GLY A 114 -9.76 -3.20 1.57
C GLY A 114 -8.91 -1.94 1.38
N ASP A 115 -7.69 -1.92 1.95
CA ASP A 115 -6.72 -0.84 1.76
C ASP A 115 -6.33 -0.73 0.28
N GLY A 116 -6.15 -1.87 -0.42
CA GLY A 116 -5.91 -1.93 -1.86
C GLY A 116 -7.07 -1.36 -2.69
N PHE A 117 -8.32 -1.61 -2.33
CA PHE A 117 -9.49 -1.03 -3.01
C PHE A 117 -9.55 0.49 -2.84
N VAL A 118 -9.29 0.98 -1.63
CA VAL A 118 -9.20 2.43 -1.37
C VAL A 118 -8.05 3.03 -2.18
N ALA A 119 -6.88 2.37 -2.20
CA ALA A 119 -5.73 2.83 -2.96
C ALA A 119 -6.03 2.95 -4.46
N ALA A 120 -6.69 1.96 -5.05
CA ALA A 120 -7.08 2.00 -6.46
C ALA A 120 -8.00 3.19 -6.76
N ARG A 121 -8.98 3.46 -5.88
CA ARG A 121 -9.90 4.58 -6.00
C ARG A 121 -9.17 5.94 -5.95
N HIS A 122 -8.26 6.13 -4.98
CA HIS A 122 -7.46 7.35 -4.91
C HIS A 122 -6.54 7.49 -6.13
N LEU A 123 -5.91 6.40 -6.59
CA LEU A 123 -5.02 6.42 -7.74
C LEU A 123 -5.72 6.94 -9.00
N VAL A 124 -6.92 6.44 -9.31
CA VAL A 124 -7.64 6.84 -10.53
C VAL A 124 -8.13 8.28 -10.44
N ARG A 125 -8.51 8.76 -9.26
CA ARG A 125 -8.87 10.16 -9.02
C ARG A 125 -7.70 11.13 -9.20
N HIS A 126 -6.47 10.62 -9.15
CA HIS A 126 -5.24 11.37 -9.41
C HIS A 126 -4.62 11.04 -10.79
N GLY A 127 -5.47 10.63 -11.75
CA GLY A 127 -5.10 10.48 -13.15
C GLY A 127 -4.50 9.12 -13.54
N GLY A 128 -4.45 8.14 -12.61
CA GLY A 128 -4.02 6.78 -12.90
C GLY A 128 -5.12 5.93 -13.55
N ARG A 129 -4.76 4.69 -13.91
CA ARG A 129 -5.68 3.62 -14.31
C ARG A 129 -5.41 2.39 -13.45
N ALA A 130 -6.43 1.68 -13.05
CA ALA A 130 -6.31 0.53 -12.17
C ALA A 130 -7.05 -0.70 -12.72
N VAL A 131 -6.40 -1.86 -12.63
CA VAL A 131 -7.04 -3.18 -12.70
C VAL A 131 -7.01 -3.74 -11.30
N VAL A 132 -8.17 -4.01 -10.71
CA VAL A 132 -8.32 -4.48 -9.34
C VAL A 132 -8.86 -5.89 -9.35
N VAL A 133 -8.06 -6.82 -8.87
CA VAL A 133 -8.38 -8.25 -8.82
C VAL A 133 -8.68 -8.65 -7.39
N LEU A 134 -9.92 -9.04 -7.11
CA LEU A 134 -10.26 -9.73 -5.87
C LEU A 134 -9.83 -11.20 -5.99
N VAL A 135 -8.82 -11.58 -5.22
CA VAL A 135 -8.28 -12.95 -5.16
C VAL A 135 -8.90 -13.65 -3.95
N ALA A 136 -10.01 -14.31 -4.15
CA ALA A 136 -10.79 -14.95 -3.09
C ALA A 136 -11.71 -16.01 -3.67
N THR A 137 -12.03 -17.05 -2.88
CA THR A 137 -13.04 -18.06 -3.26
C THR A 137 -14.43 -17.44 -3.44
N GLU A 138 -14.74 -16.48 -2.59
CA GLU A 138 -16.02 -15.76 -2.63
C GLU A 138 -15.92 -14.51 -3.51
N GLY A 139 -16.98 -14.19 -4.24
CA GLY A 139 -17.03 -13.02 -5.14
C GLY A 139 -17.12 -11.67 -4.43
N ARG A 140 -17.01 -11.65 -3.11
CA ARG A 140 -17.09 -10.43 -2.28
C ARG A 140 -16.16 -10.54 -1.08
N PRO A 141 -15.51 -9.41 -0.66
CA PRO A 141 -14.70 -9.36 0.55
C PRO A 141 -15.52 -9.68 1.82
N THR A 142 -14.85 -10.25 2.83
CA THR A 142 -15.48 -10.70 4.08
C THR A 142 -15.66 -9.57 5.10
N GLY A 143 -14.78 -8.57 5.10
CA GLY A 143 -14.86 -7.41 6.00
C GLY A 143 -15.87 -6.36 5.50
N ILE A 144 -16.67 -5.78 6.41
CA ILE A 144 -17.70 -4.78 6.06
C ILE A 144 -17.11 -3.59 5.30
N ASP A 145 -15.99 -3.02 5.79
CA ASP A 145 -15.35 -1.88 5.15
C ASP A 145 -14.67 -2.25 3.83
N ALA A 146 -14.05 -3.43 3.76
CA ALA A 146 -13.48 -3.95 2.53
C ALA A 146 -14.57 -4.19 1.46
N ALA A 147 -15.68 -4.83 1.85
CA ALA A 147 -16.82 -5.07 0.94
C ALA A 147 -17.42 -3.75 0.42
N ARG A 148 -17.60 -2.76 1.30
CA ARG A 148 -18.08 -1.43 0.90
C ARG A 148 -17.14 -0.74 -0.09
N ASN A 149 -15.82 -0.85 0.11
CA ASN A 149 -14.85 -0.25 -0.80
C ASN A 149 -14.76 -1.02 -2.13
N TRP A 150 -14.92 -2.35 -2.13
CA TRP A 150 -15.07 -3.14 -3.34
C TRP A 150 -16.28 -2.67 -4.19
N ASP A 151 -17.44 -2.48 -3.55
CA ASP A 151 -18.64 -2.01 -4.24
C ASP A 151 -18.44 -0.59 -4.81
N ARG A 152 -17.79 0.31 -4.07
CA ARG A 152 -17.51 1.68 -4.52
C ARG A 152 -16.66 1.76 -5.78
N LEU A 153 -15.81 0.78 -6.05
CA LEU A 153 -14.99 0.76 -7.27
C LEU A 153 -15.83 0.69 -8.55
N GLU A 154 -17.06 0.20 -8.48
CA GLU A 154 -17.96 0.12 -9.63
C GLU A 154 -18.30 1.47 -10.24
N ALA A 155 -18.36 2.50 -9.41
CA ALA A 155 -18.67 3.86 -9.83
C ALA A 155 -17.43 4.67 -10.27
N GLU A 156 -16.21 4.11 -10.11
CA GLU A 156 -14.98 4.85 -10.41
C GLU A 156 -14.56 4.66 -11.88
N ASN A 157 -14.53 5.76 -12.60
CA ASN A 157 -13.98 5.77 -13.96
C ASN A 157 -12.47 5.45 -13.92
N GLY A 158 -12.01 4.55 -14.81
CA GLY A 158 -10.59 4.15 -14.86
C GLY A 158 -10.23 2.95 -13.99
N VAL A 159 -11.21 2.33 -13.33
CA VAL A 159 -11.07 1.05 -12.62
C VAL A 159 -11.73 -0.07 -13.40
N GLU A 160 -10.97 -1.14 -13.65
CA GLU A 160 -11.49 -2.44 -14.08
C GLU A 160 -11.48 -3.40 -12.90
N ARG A 161 -12.64 -4.01 -12.57
CA ARG A 161 -12.76 -5.00 -11.49
C ARG A 161 -12.80 -6.41 -12.03
N ILE A 162 -11.99 -7.29 -11.46
CA ILE A 162 -11.92 -8.71 -11.79
C ILE A 162 -12.03 -9.52 -10.49
N HIS A 163 -12.73 -10.66 -10.53
CA HIS A 163 -12.73 -11.64 -9.45
C HIS A 163 -12.09 -12.94 -9.95
N THR A 164 -11.20 -13.51 -9.13
CA THR A 164 -10.53 -14.79 -9.41
C THR A 164 -10.72 -15.72 -8.22
N ALA A 165 -11.52 -16.76 -8.41
CA ALA A 165 -11.88 -17.71 -7.34
C ALA A 165 -10.91 -18.89 -7.23
N VAL A 166 -10.18 -19.20 -8.30
CA VAL A 166 -9.29 -20.36 -8.39
C VAL A 166 -7.96 -20.01 -9.05
N ALA A 167 -6.94 -20.83 -8.82
CA ALA A 167 -5.59 -20.61 -9.35
C ALA A 167 -5.55 -20.45 -10.87
N ARG A 168 -6.39 -21.19 -11.61
CA ARG A 168 -6.49 -21.10 -13.06
C ARG A 168 -6.85 -19.70 -13.55
N ASP A 169 -7.78 -19.01 -12.87
CA ASP A 169 -8.21 -17.68 -13.24
C ASP A 169 -7.08 -16.67 -13.04
N VAL A 170 -6.33 -16.82 -11.94
CA VAL A 170 -5.12 -16.01 -11.68
C VAL A 170 -4.07 -16.23 -12.77
N ALA A 171 -3.89 -17.47 -13.21
CA ALA A 171 -2.90 -17.82 -14.25
C ALA A 171 -3.18 -17.12 -15.60
N ILE A 172 -4.44 -16.83 -15.92
CA ILE A 172 -4.83 -16.09 -17.14
C ILE A 172 -4.23 -14.68 -17.12
N LEU A 173 -4.19 -14.02 -15.96
CA LEU A 173 -3.62 -12.68 -15.81
C LEU A 173 -2.12 -12.63 -16.13
N SER A 174 -1.43 -13.78 -16.05
CA SER A 174 0.01 -13.85 -16.33
C SER A 174 0.37 -13.47 -17.76
N GLN A 175 -0.57 -13.56 -18.70
CA GLN A 175 -0.35 -13.20 -20.11
C GLN A 175 -0.23 -11.69 -20.34
N SER A 176 -0.71 -10.88 -19.39
CA SER A 176 -0.73 -9.42 -19.52
C SER A 176 -0.05 -8.69 -18.36
N VAL A 177 0.47 -9.40 -17.36
CA VAL A 177 1.08 -8.79 -16.17
C VAL A 177 2.24 -7.85 -16.52
N GLU A 178 2.98 -8.15 -17.60
CA GLU A 178 4.10 -7.31 -18.08
C GLU A 178 3.65 -5.93 -18.60
N LYS A 179 2.36 -5.75 -18.88
CA LYS A 179 1.78 -4.47 -19.30
C LYS A 179 1.46 -3.55 -18.11
N ALA A 180 1.54 -4.06 -16.88
CA ALA A 180 1.27 -3.25 -15.70
C ALA A 180 2.36 -2.18 -15.49
N ALA A 181 1.97 -1.00 -15.07
CA ALA A 181 2.91 0.03 -14.63
C ALA A 181 3.58 -0.36 -13.30
N VAL A 182 2.78 -0.82 -12.36
CA VAL A 182 3.17 -1.30 -11.02
C VAL A 182 2.23 -2.45 -10.66
N VAL A 183 2.71 -3.43 -9.91
CA VAL A 183 1.85 -4.42 -9.25
C VAL A 183 1.79 -4.12 -7.76
N VAL A 184 0.59 -4.07 -7.21
CA VAL A 184 0.33 -3.86 -5.78
C VAL A 184 -0.11 -5.18 -5.17
N ASP A 185 0.68 -5.66 -4.22
CA ASP A 185 0.38 -6.79 -3.35
C ASP A 185 -0.43 -6.30 -2.14
N ALA A 186 -1.73 -6.47 -2.20
CA ALA A 186 -2.68 -6.24 -1.12
C ALA A 186 -3.41 -7.54 -0.75
N LEU A 187 -2.74 -8.70 -0.91
CA LEU A 187 -3.34 -10.00 -0.69
C LEU A 187 -3.54 -10.29 0.80
N LEU A 188 -2.46 -10.32 1.57
CA LEU A 188 -2.49 -10.66 3.00
C LEU A 188 -1.62 -9.68 3.79
N GLY A 189 -2.14 -9.18 4.93
CA GLY A 189 -1.41 -8.33 5.88
C GLY A 189 -1.13 -9.04 7.20
N THR A 190 -1.19 -8.32 8.32
CA THR A 190 -0.85 -8.78 9.69
C THR A 190 -1.61 -10.01 10.19
N GLY A 191 -2.58 -10.53 9.46
CA GLY A 191 -3.50 -11.58 9.95
C GLY A 191 -3.15 -13.01 9.59
N VAL A 192 -2.11 -13.27 8.79
CA VAL A 192 -1.88 -14.60 8.19
C VAL A 192 -0.51 -15.15 8.52
N GLN A 193 -0.51 -16.39 9.00
CA GLN A 193 0.68 -17.21 9.27
C GLN A 193 0.51 -18.58 8.60
N GLY A 194 1.62 -19.21 8.21
CA GLY A 194 1.66 -20.56 7.68
C GLY A 194 1.59 -20.67 6.16
N VAL A 195 1.20 -21.85 5.69
CA VAL A 195 1.22 -22.20 4.26
C VAL A 195 0.12 -21.46 3.50
N LEU A 196 0.50 -20.81 2.40
CA LEU A 196 -0.45 -20.16 1.50
C LEU A 196 -1.37 -21.19 0.81
N ARG A 197 -2.65 -20.86 0.72
CA ARG A 197 -3.65 -21.66 0.00
C ARG A 197 -4.04 -20.98 -1.31
N GLU A 198 -4.57 -21.77 -2.25
CA GLU A 198 -5.16 -21.21 -3.46
C GLU A 198 -6.46 -20.44 -3.14
N PRO A 199 -6.74 -19.37 -3.89
CA PRO A 199 -6.02 -18.81 -5.04
C PRO A 199 -4.87 -17.84 -4.67
N ILE A 200 -4.66 -17.53 -3.40
CA ILE A 200 -3.63 -16.58 -2.93
C ILE A 200 -2.22 -17.01 -3.33
N LYS A 201 -1.91 -18.33 -3.22
CA LYS A 201 -0.61 -18.84 -3.63
C LYS A 201 -0.31 -18.53 -5.10
N ALA A 202 -1.25 -18.77 -5.99
CA ALA A 202 -1.10 -18.46 -7.42
C ALA A 202 -0.91 -16.96 -7.65
N ALA A 203 -1.57 -16.10 -6.86
CA ALA A 203 -1.39 -14.65 -6.96
C ALA A 203 0.01 -14.20 -6.51
N VAL A 204 0.59 -14.81 -5.47
CA VAL A 204 1.98 -14.55 -5.06
C VAL A 204 2.95 -14.97 -6.17
N GLU A 205 2.73 -16.12 -6.81
CA GLU A 205 3.53 -16.57 -7.95
C GLU A 205 3.43 -15.59 -9.14
N LEU A 206 2.25 -15.00 -9.37
CA LEU A 206 2.03 -13.96 -10.38
C LEU A 206 2.82 -12.68 -10.05
N VAL A 207 2.82 -12.23 -8.79
CA VAL A 207 3.63 -11.09 -8.33
C VAL A 207 5.12 -11.34 -8.57
N GLU A 208 5.62 -12.52 -8.21
CA GLU A 208 7.02 -12.88 -8.42
C GLU A 208 7.38 -12.99 -9.91
N ARG A 209 6.43 -13.40 -10.76
CA ARG A 209 6.60 -13.35 -12.22
C ARG A 209 6.72 -11.91 -12.72
N ALA A 210 5.83 -11.00 -12.29
CA ALA A 210 5.89 -9.59 -12.63
C ALA A 210 7.23 -8.97 -12.21
N ARG A 211 7.69 -9.30 -11.00
CA ARG A 211 8.98 -8.83 -10.47
C ARG A 211 10.15 -9.27 -11.35
N ARG A 212 10.18 -10.53 -11.79
CA ARG A 212 11.22 -11.05 -12.71
C ARG A 212 11.18 -10.38 -14.08
N ALA A 213 10.01 -9.90 -14.51
CA ALA A 213 9.84 -9.11 -15.73
C ALA A 213 10.22 -7.62 -15.56
N GLY A 214 10.76 -7.23 -14.39
CA GLY A 214 11.18 -5.85 -14.11
C GLY A 214 10.03 -4.89 -13.79
N ILE A 215 8.85 -5.41 -13.40
CA ILE A 215 7.73 -4.58 -12.96
C ILE A 215 7.94 -4.24 -11.47
N PRO A 216 7.84 -2.95 -11.08
CA PRO A 216 7.90 -2.56 -9.67
C PRO A 216 6.76 -3.19 -8.86
N ILE A 217 7.09 -3.65 -7.65
CA ILE A 217 6.15 -4.27 -6.71
C ILE A 217 6.03 -3.40 -5.47
N VAL A 218 4.79 -3.05 -5.10
CA VAL A 218 4.45 -2.37 -3.84
C VAL A 218 3.63 -3.31 -2.97
N SER A 219 4.07 -3.54 -1.73
CA SER A 219 3.29 -4.33 -0.77
C SER A 219 2.58 -3.43 0.23
N VAL A 220 1.32 -3.76 0.53
CA VAL A 220 0.45 -3.09 1.48
C VAL A 220 0.59 -3.75 2.85
N ASP A 221 0.91 -2.97 3.86
CA ASP A 221 1.22 -3.33 5.26
C ASP A 221 2.49 -4.20 5.40
N GLY A 222 2.69 -5.16 4.53
CA GLY A 222 3.88 -6.00 4.42
C GLY A 222 3.78 -6.95 3.23
N PRO A 223 4.93 -7.49 2.74
CA PRO A 223 4.91 -8.45 1.66
C PRO A 223 4.13 -9.71 2.07
N THR A 224 3.25 -10.16 1.19
CA THR A 224 2.47 -11.37 1.47
C THR A 224 3.37 -12.57 1.71
N ALA A 225 3.05 -13.36 2.73
CA ALA A 225 3.80 -14.49 3.26
C ALA A 225 5.01 -14.13 4.15
N VAL A 226 5.11 -12.89 4.60
CA VAL A 226 6.00 -12.50 5.72
C VAL A 226 5.19 -12.45 7.01
N ASP A 227 5.68 -13.10 8.07
CA ASP A 227 5.15 -12.88 9.41
C ASP A 227 5.60 -11.50 9.92
N LEU A 228 4.66 -10.58 10.09
CA LEU A 228 4.96 -9.19 10.45
C LEU A 228 5.38 -9.01 11.92
N THR A 229 5.42 -10.10 12.70
CA THR A 229 5.95 -10.12 14.07
C THR A 229 7.35 -10.70 14.11
N SER A 230 7.56 -11.92 13.57
CA SER A 230 8.84 -12.63 13.63
C SER A 230 9.77 -12.34 12.45
N GLY A 231 9.22 -11.97 11.30
CA GLY A 231 9.95 -11.85 10.03
C GLY A 231 10.17 -13.18 9.31
N ASP A 232 9.53 -14.26 9.77
CA ASP A 232 9.59 -15.54 9.09
C ASP A 232 8.87 -15.50 7.75
N LEU A 233 9.39 -16.26 6.80
CA LEU A 233 8.88 -16.32 5.43
C LEU A 233 8.23 -17.66 5.17
N SER A 234 7.05 -17.65 4.57
CA SER A 234 6.47 -18.83 3.93
C SER A 234 6.87 -18.87 2.44
N ASP A 235 6.72 -20.02 1.77
CA ASP A 235 7.05 -20.20 0.37
C ASP A 235 5.78 -20.54 -0.43
N PRO A 236 5.52 -19.82 -1.54
CA PRO A 236 6.22 -18.67 -2.07
C PRO A 236 5.99 -17.40 -1.24
N VAL A 237 6.90 -16.40 -1.35
CA VAL A 237 6.83 -15.12 -0.68
C VAL A 237 6.96 -13.96 -1.67
N VAL A 238 6.20 -12.88 -1.48
CA VAL A 238 6.37 -11.64 -2.26
C VAL A 238 7.68 -10.95 -1.87
N ARG A 239 8.42 -10.49 -2.89
CA ARG A 239 9.58 -9.59 -2.73
C ARG A 239 9.23 -8.22 -3.29
N ALA A 240 8.98 -7.28 -2.40
CA ALA A 240 8.62 -5.92 -2.75
C ALA A 240 9.85 -5.07 -3.14
N HIS A 241 9.62 -4.04 -3.96
CA HIS A 241 10.54 -2.92 -4.14
C HIS A 241 10.24 -1.82 -3.12
N LEU A 242 8.97 -1.69 -2.74
CA LEU A 242 8.47 -0.73 -1.76
C LEU A 242 7.40 -1.40 -0.90
N THR A 243 7.48 -1.22 0.41
CA THR A 243 6.43 -1.60 1.36
C THR A 243 5.87 -0.34 2.02
N VAL A 244 4.56 -0.16 1.98
CA VAL A 244 3.85 0.89 2.73
C VAL A 244 3.16 0.22 3.92
N THR A 245 3.73 0.38 5.10
CA THR A 245 3.15 -0.11 6.34
C THR A 245 2.54 1.04 7.15
N PHE A 246 1.76 0.73 8.18
CA PHE A 246 0.89 1.70 8.82
C PHE A 246 1.21 1.88 10.29
N HIS A 247 1.02 3.13 10.77
CA HIS A 247 1.10 3.57 12.15
C HIS A 247 2.51 3.50 12.74
N ARG A 248 3.11 2.31 12.83
CA ARG A 248 4.45 2.04 13.37
C ARG A 248 5.17 0.97 12.53
N PRO A 249 6.52 0.94 12.51
CA PRO A 249 7.27 -0.14 11.87
C PRO A 249 6.84 -1.49 12.43
N LYS A 250 6.69 -2.51 11.57
CA LYS A 250 6.40 -3.86 12.04
C LYS A 250 7.70 -4.58 12.43
N THR A 251 7.72 -5.24 13.58
CA THR A 251 8.91 -5.95 14.05
C THR A 251 9.45 -6.95 13.03
N GLY A 252 8.57 -7.66 12.34
CA GLY A 252 8.93 -8.62 11.31
C GLY A 252 9.59 -8.01 10.07
N LEU A 253 9.25 -6.75 9.71
CA LEU A 253 9.90 -6.04 8.60
C LEU A 253 11.31 -5.58 8.93
N LEU A 254 11.65 -5.47 10.22
CA LEU A 254 12.99 -5.13 10.70
C LEU A 254 13.86 -6.37 10.95
N ALA A 255 13.24 -7.55 11.09
CA ALA A 255 13.94 -8.81 11.22
C ALA A 255 14.69 -9.14 9.91
N ARG A 256 15.89 -9.76 10.02
CA ARG A 256 16.80 -10.02 8.89
C ARG A 256 16.12 -10.60 7.66
N ARG A 257 15.24 -11.61 7.83
CA ARG A 257 14.56 -12.30 6.72
C ARG A 257 13.46 -11.43 6.11
N GLY A 258 12.64 -10.77 6.94
CA GLY A 258 11.58 -9.89 6.49
C GLY A 258 12.15 -8.65 5.78
N ALA A 259 13.18 -8.02 6.34
CA ALA A 259 13.85 -6.87 5.71
C ALA A 259 14.43 -7.21 4.32
N ALA A 260 14.90 -8.44 4.12
CA ALA A 260 15.46 -8.88 2.84
C ALA A 260 14.42 -8.95 1.69
N VAL A 261 13.13 -8.93 2.01
CA VAL A 261 12.03 -9.02 1.02
C VAL A 261 11.12 -7.79 1.01
N ALA A 262 11.27 -6.88 1.99
CA ALA A 262 10.40 -5.70 2.15
C ALA A 262 10.74 -4.54 1.19
N GLY A 263 11.94 -4.49 0.63
CA GLY A 263 12.41 -3.34 -0.14
C GLY A 263 12.52 -2.07 0.70
N ARG A 264 12.30 -0.92 0.10
CA ARG A 264 12.17 0.35 0.85
C ARG A 264 10.89 0.31 1.68
N VAL A 265 10.95 0.72 2.96
CA VAL A 265 9.78 0.73 3.84
C VAL A 265 9.38 2.17 4.15
N LEU A 266 8.12 2.51 3.88
CA LEU A 266 7.47 3.73 4.33
C LEU A 266 6.47 3.39 5.45
N VAL A 267 6.39 4.21 6.48
CA VAL A 267 5.46 4.03 7.61
C VAL A 267 4.48 5.18 7.65
N ALA A 268 3.30 4.98 7.09
CA ALA A 268 2.28 6.01 7.00
C ALA A 268 1.46 6.11 8.31
N PRO A 269 1.20 7.33 8.84
CA PRO A 269 0.25 7.52 9.92
C PRO A 269 -1.17 7.29 9.38
N ILE A 270 -1.99 6.53 10.09
CA ILE A 270 -3.37 6.23 9.66
C ILE A 270 -4.45 6.85 10.57
N GLY A 271 -4.05 7.73 11.48
CA GLY A 271 -5.00 8.42 12.36
C GLY A 271 -5.32 7.67 13.66
N ILE A 272 -4.52 6.69 14.07
CA ILE A 272 -4.62 6.08 15.39
C ILE A 272 -4.24 7.14 16.44
N PRO A 273 -5.14 7.47 17.40
CA PRO A 273 -4.87 8.48 18.41
C PRO A 273 -3.85 7.95 19.44
N PRO A 274 -3.06 8.83 20.08
CA PRO A 274 -2.05 8.44 21.06
C PRO A 274 -2.59 7.58 22.21
N GLU A 275 -3.82 7.83 22.63
CA GLU A 275 -4.50 7.10 23.71
C GLU A 275 -4.79 5.64 23.33
N ALA A 276 -4.90 5.34 22.04
CA ALA A 276 -5.05 3.98 21.51
C ALA A 276 -3.69 3.28 21.30
N ASP A 277 -2.61 4.05 21.19
CA ASP A 277 -1.25 3.54 20.92
C ASP A 277 -0.54 3.15 22.25
N ARG A 278 -1.13 2.23 22.99
CA ARG A 278 -0.52 1.66 24.17
C ARG A 278 0.18 0.37 23.74
N GLY A 279 1.50 0.46 23.57
CA GLY A 279 2.38 -0.66 23.22
C GLY A 279 2.62 -1.60 24.38
#